data_f520a7d78e8aebb8954f85bc633218fc
#
_entry.id   f520a7d78e8aebb8954f85bc633218fc
#
_cell.length_a   1.000
_cell.length_b   1.000
_cell.length_c   1.000
_cell.angle_alpha   90.00
_cell.angle_beta   90.00
_cell.angle_gamma   90.00
#
_symmetry.space_group_name_H-M   'P 1'
#
loop_
_entity.id
_entity.type
_entity.pdbx_description
1 polymer ?
#
loop_
_entity_poly.entity_id
_entity_poly.type
_entity_poly.pdbx_seq_one_letter_code
_entity_poly.pdbx_strand_id
1 'polypeptide(L)'
;GTKKSQLSMDGKYVMTEKGPKWHEQAEAVVGYVLEHQSLDGLVNEKGYTDSVSSVSINLMGFVNGVKDCLTQAAGEGESQTSALKEGTYTYESPKFDENGFKDQVSMTVKGNAITALTWDCIKEDGTKKSQLSMDGKYVMTEKGPKWHEQAEAVVGYVLEHQSLDGLVNEKGYT
;
A
#
# COMPACT_ATOMS: atom_id res chain seq x y z
N GLY A 1 -2.59 -24.49 -16.71
CA GLY A 1 -1.34 -25.09 -16.25
C GLY A 1 -1.49 -25.67 -14.85
N THR A 2 -0.63 -26.64 -14.49
CA THR A 2 -0.67 -27.28 -13.16
C THR A 2 -0.23 -26.28 -12.09
N LYS A 3 -0.97 -26.17 -10.99
CA LYS A 3 -0.63 -25.28 -9.88
C LYS A 3 0.68 -25.67 -9.21
N LYS A 4 1.46 -24.70 -8.75
CA LYS A 4 2.75 -24.92 -8.07
C LYS A 4 2.61 -25.79 -6.82
N SER A 5 1.52 -25.61 -6.06
CA SER A 5 1.20 -26.44 -4.90
C SER A 5 1.08 -27.92 -5.28
N GLN A 6 0.36 -28.23 -6.38
CA GLN A 6 0.24 -29.60 -6.87
C GLN A 6 1.60 -30.18 -7.31
N LEU A 7 2.42 -29.41 -8.04
CA LEU A 7 3.76 -29.84 -8.43
C LEU A 7 4.64 -30.12 -7.20
N SER A 8 4.49 -29.34 -6.14
CA SER A 8 5.22 -29.53 -4.88
C SER A 8 4.77 -30.77 -4.13
N MET A 9 3.46 -31.03 -4.06
CA MET A 9 2.90 -32.25 -3.49
C MET A 9 3.34 -33.51 -4.26
N ASP A 10 3.32 -33.44 -5.57
CA ASP A 10 3.74 -34.52 -6.47
C ASP A 10 5.26 -34.74 -6.50
N GLY A 11 6.06 -33.95 -5.75
CA GLY A 11 7.52 -34.01 -5.78
C GLY A 11 8.17 -33.53 -7.08
N LYS A 12 7.39 -32.89 -7.97
CA LYS A 12 7.88 -32.35 -9.25
C LYS A 12 8.46 -30.94 -9.12
N TYR A 13 8.22 -30.29 -7.97
CA TYR A 13 8.83 -29.02 -7.59
C TYR A 13 9.50 -29.17 -6.22
N VAL A 14 10.83 -29.15 -6.20
CA VAL A 14 11.66 -29.31 -5.00
C VAL A 14 12.48 -28.05 -4.83
N MET A 15 12.30 -27.36 -3.69
CA MET A 15 13.07 -26.17 -3.33
C MET A 15 14.40 -26.50 -2.67
N THR A 16 14.37 -27.51 -1.80
CA THR A 16 15.54 -28.01 -1.04
C THR A 16 15.43 -29.52 -0.86
N GLU A 17 16.56 -30.20 -0.80
CA GLU A 17 16.59 -31.66 -0.52
C GLU A 17 16.21 -31.98 0.92
N LYS A 18 16.39 -31.04 1.85
CA LYS A 18 16.07 -31.16 3.28
C LYS A 18 15.33 -29.92 3.74
N GLY A 19 14.09 -30.08 4.16
CA GLY A 19 13.27 -29.00 4.70
C GLY A 19 11.81 -29.09 4.23
N PRO A 20 10.94 -28.21 4.74
CA PRO A 20 9.52 -28.23 4.37
C PRO A 20 9.34 -27.93 2.89
N LYS A 21 8.43 -28.67 2.26
CA LYS A 21 8.10 -28.50 0.84
C LYS A 21 7.40 -27.16 0.61
N TRP A 22 7.38 -26.68 -0.62
CA TRP A 22 6.80 -25.38 -0.95
C TRP A 22 5.34 -25.24 -0.51
N HIS A 23 4.51 -26.28 -0.72
CA HIS A 23 3.10 -26.23 -0.35
C HIS A 23 2.91 -26.16 1.17
N GLU A 24 3.73 -26.86 1.96
CA GLU A 24 3.70 -26.83 3.44
C GLU A 24 4.06 -25.42 3.95
N GLN A 25 5.06 -24.78 3.35
CA GLN A 25 5.44 -23.40 3.68
C GLN A 25 4.35 -22.40 3.30
N ALA A 26 3.73 -22.59 2.13
CA ALA A 26 2.63 -21.73 1.69
C ALA A 26 1.39 -21.85 2.59
N GLU A 27 1.07 -23.06 3.03
CA GLU A 27 -0.02 -23.32 3.98
C GLU A 27 0.26 -22.70 5.35
N ALA A 28 1.50 -22.76 5.83
CA ALA A 28 1.90 -22.11 7.08
C ALA A 28 1.74 -20.58 7.02
N VAL A 29 2.14 -19.95 5.89
CA VAL A 29 1.95 -18.51 5.67
C VAL A 29 0.47 -18.14 5.63
N VAL A 30 -0.35 -18.91 4.91
CA VAL A 30 -1.80 -18.69 4.87
C VAL A 30 -2.41 -18.87 6.27
N GLY A 31 -1.98 -19.90 7.02
CA GLY A 31 -2.41 -20.13 8.41
C GLY A 31 -2.11 -18.94 9.31
N TYR A 32 -0.88 -18.39 9.23
CA TYR A 32 -0.49 -17.19 9.97
C TYR A 32 -1.40 -16.00 9.67
N VAL A 33 -1.64 -15.71 8.38
CA VAL A 33 -2.49 -14.56 7.97
C VAL A 33 -3.94 -14.76 8.45
N LEU A 34 -4.46 -15.98 8.36
CA LEU A 34 -5.83 -16.28 8.82
C LEU A 34 -5.97 -16.16 10.35
N GLU A 35 -4.92 -16.54 11.10
CA GLU A 35 -4.92 -16.46 12.56
C GLU A 35 -4.80 -15.03 13.07
N HIS A 36 -3.89 -14.24 12.46
CA HIS A 36 -3.58 -12.88 12.92
C HIS A 36 -4.43 -11.82 12.26
N GLN A 37 -5.15 -12.14 11.17
CA GLN A 37 -5.90 -11.18 10.33
C GLN A 37 -5.05 -9.97 9.95
N SER A 38 -3.73 -10.15 9.85
CA SER A 38 -2.72 -9.14 9.57
C SER A 38 -1.51 -9.77 8.88
N LEU A 39 -0.78 -8.96 8.14
CA LEU A 39 0.55 -9.29 7.62
C LEU A 39 1.69 -8.84 8.55
N ASP A 40 1.36 -8.24 9.70
CA ASP A 40 2.34 -7.77 10.66
C ASP A 40 3.20 -8.94 11.15
N GLY A 41 4.52 -8.78 11.08
CA GLY A 41 5.48 -9.81 11.45
C GLY A 41 5.68 -10.93 10.40
N LEU A 42 4.93 -10.94 9.31
CA LEU A 42 5.12 -11.88 8.21
C LEU A 42 6.34 -11.53 7.35
N VAL A 43 6.76 -10.28 7.34
CA VAL A 43 7.91 -9.76 6.59
C VAL A 43 9.05 -9.43 7.55
N ASN A 44 10.28 -9.76 7.17
CA ASN A 44 11.46 -9.49 7.99
C ASN A 44 11.92 -8.03 7.89
N GLU A 45 12.88 -7.63 8.78
CA GLU A 45 13.50 -6.29 8.84
C GLU A 45 14.08 -5.76 7.51
N LYS A 46 14.16 -6.58 6.47
CA LYS A 46 14.64 -6.19 5.13
C LYS A 46 13.51 -5.87 4.16
N GLY A 47 12.23 -5.97 4.61
CA GLY A 47 11.06 -5.43 3.92
C GLY A 47 10.82 -5.93 2.49
N TYR A 48 11.19 -7.17 2.19
CA TYR A 48 10.94 -7.72 0.86
C TYR A 48 9.48 -8.13 0.71
N THR A 49 8.66 -7.19 0.36
CA THR A 49 7.43 -7.43 -0.37
C THR A 49 7.33 -6.35 -1.43
N ASP A 50 7.64 -6.68 -2.67
CA ASP A 50 7.33 -5.85 -3.84
C ASP A 50 5.82 -5.92 -4.10
N SER A 51 5.03 -5.36 -3.20
CA SER A 51 3.57 -5.42 -3.28
C SER A 51 3.03 -4.58 -4.43
N VAL A 52 3.75 -3.53 -4.80
CA VAL A 52 3.45 -2.72 -5.99
C VAL A 52 4.73 -2.55 -6.81
N SER A 53 4.83 -3.27 -7.92
CA SER A 53 6.02 -3.22 -8.76
C SER A 53 6.21 -1.84 -9.39
N SER A 54 7.48 -1.44 -9.59
CA SER A 54 7.87 -0.18 -10.24
C SER A 54 7.55 1.10 -9.48
N VAL A 55 7.25 1.04 -8.17
CA VAL A 55 7.09 2.20 -7.31
C VAL A 55 8.39 2.46 -6.55
N SER A 56 8.92 3.68 -6.68
CA SER A 56 10.16 4.13 -6.02
C SER A 56 10.00 5.46 -5.25
N ILE A 57 8.76 5.95 -5.14
CA ILE A 57 8.44 7.16 -4.39
C ILE A 57 8.29 6.87 -2.89
N ASN A 58 8.58 7.88 -2.05
CA ASN A 58 8.33 7.76 -0.62
C ASN A 58 6.83 7.82 -0.34
N LEU A 59 6.29 6.79 0.32
CA LEU A 59 4.86 6.63 0.59
C LEU A 59 4.45 7.01 2.01
N MET A 60 5.36 7.51 2.86
CA MET A 60 5.03 7.80 4.28
C MET A 60 3.89 8.81 4.41
N GLY A 61 3.87 9.87 3.59
CA GLY A 61 2.80 10.85 3.59
C GLY A 61 1.44 10.24 3.20
N PHE A 62 1.43 9.41 2.17
CA PHE A 62 0.24 8.67 1.75
C PHE A 62 -0.26 7.71 2.84
N VAL A 63 0.63 6.87 3.38
CA VAL A 63 0.29 5.88 4.44
C VAL A 63 -0.27 6.57 5.68
N ASN A 64 0.37 7.66 6.12
CA ASN A 64 -0.12 8.43 7.26
C ASN A 64 -1.49 9.05 6.97
N GLY A 65 -1.68 9.59 5.76
CA GLY A 65 -2.96 10.14 5.35
C GLY A 65 -4.09 9.12 5.32
N VAL A 66 -3.85 7.94 4.76
CA VAL A 66 -4.87 6.85 4.75
C VAL A 66 -5.15 6.36 6.16
N LYS A 67 -4.14 6.17 7.01
CA LYS A 67 -4.34 5.78 8.42
C LYS A 67 -5.17 6.81 9.18
N ASP A 68 -4.91 8.10 8.98
CA ASP A 68 -5.69 9.17 9.60
C ASP A 68 -7.15 9.14 9.12
N CYS A 69 -7.39 9.02 7.82
CA CYS A 69 -8.73 8.87 7.26
C CYS A 69 -9.47 7.64 7.80
N LEU A 70 -8.79 6.50 7.93
CA LEU A 70 -9.37 5.28 8.53
C LEU A 70 -9.72 5.49 10.01
N THR A 71 -8.86 6.17 10.78
CA THR A 71 -9.14 6.53 12.18
C THR A 71 -10.37 7.42 12.28
N GLN A 72 -10.50 8.43 11.43
CA GLN A 72 -11.70 9.28 11.37
C GLN A 72 -12.96 8.47 11.03
N ALA A 73 -12.86 7.51 10.10
CA ALA A 73 -13.96 6.65 9.67
C ALA A 73 -14.38 5.63 10.76
N ALA A 74 -13.43 5.07 11.49
CA ALA A 74 -13.68 4.12 12.57
C ALA A 74 -14.29 4.79 13.82
N GLY A 75 -13.98 6.09 14.06
CA GLY A 75 -14.27 6.80 15.28
C GLY A 75 -13.20 6.56 16.36
N GLU A 76 -13.06 7.50 17.29
CA GLU A 76 -12.06 7.40 18.37
C GLU A 76 -12.32 6.15 19.24
N GLY A 77 -11.40 5.19 19.21
CA GLY A 77 -11.30 4.12 20.21
C GLY A 77 -11.50 2.69 19.74
N GLU A 78 -11.69 2.41 18.44
CA GLU A 78 -11.91 1.04 18.00
C GLU A 78 -10.81 0.51 17.04
N SER A 79 -10.33 -0.67 17.37
CA SER A 79 -9.42 -1.51 16.58
C SER A 79 -10.01 -1.81 15.18
N GLN A 80 -9.18 -2.09 14.19
CA GLN A 80 -9.48 -2.30 12.75
C GLN A 80 -10.62 -3.28 12.39
N THR A 81 -11.37 -3.81 13.37
CA THR A 81 -12.50 -4.73 13.16
C THR A 81 -13.88 -4.04 13.20
N SER A 82 -13.95 -2.74 13.49
CA SER A 82 -15.22 -2.01 13.53
C SER A 82 -15.65 -1.57 12.15
N ALA A 83 -16.98 -1.60 11.90
CA ALA A 83 -17.56 -1.13 10.65
C ALA A 83 -17.21 0.35 10.41
N LEU A 84 -16.62 0.66 9.26
CA LEU A 84 -16.28 2.02 8.88
C LEU A 84 -17.56 2.85 8.66
N LYS A 85 -17.61 4.05 9.20
CA LYS A 85 -18.72 4.99 8.96
C LYS A 85 -18.67 5.49 7.51
N GLU A 86 -19.83 5.57 6.89
CA GLU A 86 -19.95 6.14 5.55
C GLU A 86 -19.60 7.64 5.58
N GLY A 87 -18.87 8.09 4.57
CA GLY A 87 -18.46 9.48 4.47
C GLY A 87 -17.25 9.68 3.57
N THR A 88 -16.89 10.94 3.39
CA THR A 88 -15.63 11.34 2.76
C THR A 88 -14.73 11.95 3.82
N TYR A 89 -13.54 11.43 3.92
CA TYR A 89 -12.51 11.79 4.89
C TYR A 89 -11.33 12.38 4.15
N THR A 90 -10.71 13.41 4.72
CA THR A 90 -9.58 14.10 4.09
C THR A 90 -8.45 14.27 5.07
N TYR A 91 -7.25 14.19 4.54
CA TYR A 91 -6.01 14.48 5.26
C TYR A 91 -5.17 15.45 4.43
N GLU A 92 -4.51 16.35 5.12
CA GLU A 92 -3.49 17.22 4.56
C GLU A 92 -2.30 17.27 5.53
N SER A 93 -1.08 17.08 5.02
CA SER A 93 0.12 17.18 5.85
C SER A 93 0.22 18.53 6.53
N PRO A 94 0.57 18.59 7.84
CA PRO A 94 0.60 19.85 8.60
C PRO A 94 1.73 20.78 8.16
N LYS A 95 2.73 20.27 7.43
CA LYS A 95 3.91 21.01 6.96
C LYS A 95 4.24 20.66 5.54
N PHE A 96 4.84 21.60 4.83
CA PHE A 96 5.48 21.33 3.55
C PHE A 96 6.79 20.56 3.77
N ASP A 97 7.10 19.68 2.81
CA ASP A 97 8.37 18.99 2.73
C ASP A 97 9.51 19.96 2.28
N GLU A 98 10.74 19.45 2.22
CA GLU A 98 11.92 20.21 1.78
C GLU A 98 11.81 20.70 0.32
N ASN A 99 10.94 20.13 -0.48
CA ASN A 99 10.68 20.49 -1.87
C ASN A 99 9.47 21.44 -2.02
N GLY A 100 8.87 21.85 -0.91
CA GLY A 100 7.73 22.75 -0.86
C GLY A 100 6.41 22.09 -1.23
N PHE A 101 6.27 20.79 -1.01
CA PHE A 101 5.02 20.06 -1.18
C PHE A 101 4.46 19.57 0.14
N LYS A 102 3.15 19.43 0.25
CA LYS A 102 2.46 18.70 1.30
C LYS A 102 1.47 17.71 0.72
N ASP A 103 1.34 16.56 1.36
CA ASP A 103 0.43 15.51 0.94
C ASP A 103 -1.02 15.88 1.19
N GLN A 104 -1.88 15.56 0.24
CA GLN A 104 -3.33 15.55 0.36
C GLN A 104 -3.86 14.18 0.04
N VAL A 105 -4.69 13.63 0.94
CA VAL A 105 -5.40 12.37 0.72
C VAL A 105 -6.90 12.63 0.90
N SER A 106 -7.71 12.08 0.00
CA SER A 106 -9.17 12.03 0.18
C SER A 106 -9.65 10.60 0.00
N MET A 107 -10.43 10.11 0.96
CA MET A 107 -10.94 8.75 1.02
C MET A 107 -12.45 8.75 1.20
N THR A 108 -13.19 8.03 0.37
CA THR A 108 -14.64 7.85 0.51
C THR A 108 -14.95 6.42 0.92
N VAL A 109 -15.70 6.28 2.00
CA VAL A 109 -16.22 5.01 2.50
C VAL A 109 -17.71 4.90 2.19
N LYS A 110 -18.13 3.76 1.64
CA LYS A 110 -19.52 3.41 1.41
C LYS A 110 -19.71 1.90 1.53
N GLY A 111 -20.74 1.45 2.22
CA GLY A 111 -21.02 0.03 2.43
C GLY A 111 -19.88 -0.71 3.13
N ASN A 112 -19.23 -0.08 4.13
CA ASN A 112 -18.07 -0.61 4.84
C ASN A 112 -16.83 -0.90 3.96
N ALA A 113 -16.72 -0.23 2.82
CA ALA A 113 -15.58 -0.37 1.91
C ALA A 113 -15.07 0.99 1.46
N ILE A 114 -13.78 1.09 1.16
CA ILE A 114 -13.18 2.26 0.52
C ILE A 114 -13.58 2.22 -0.96
N THR A 115 -14.47 3.13 -1.37
CA THR A 115 -15.00 3.18 -2.73
C THR A 115 -14.31 4.21 -3.62
N ALA A 116 -13.61 5.19 -3.02
CA ALA A 116 -12.76 6.12 -3.73
C ALA A 116 -11.59 6.53 -2.85
N LEU A 117 -10.43 6.69 -3.46
CA LEU A 117 -9.22 7.16 -2.81
C LEU A 117 -8.44 8.01 -3.81
N THR A 118 -7.95 9.15 -3.35
CA THR A 118 -7.05 10.02 -4.12
C THR A 118 -5.87 10.43 -3.27
N TRP A 119 -4.71 10.55 -3.88
CA TRP A 119 -3.51 11.10 -3.29
C TRP A 119 -2.82 12.04 -4.28
N ASP A 120 -2.46 13.21 -3.81
CA ASP A 120 -1.62 14.17 -4.53
C ASP A 120 -0.73 14.92 -3.54
N CYS A 121 0.24 15.66 -4.04
CA CYS A 121 1.02 16.60 -3.25
C CYS A 121 0.81 18.00 -3.84
N ILE A 122 0.61 18.98 -2.99
CA ILE A 122 0.35 20.37 -3.41
C ILE A 122 1.41 21.33 -2.88
N LYS A 123 1.70 22.37 -3.66
CA LYS A 123 2.48 23.54 -3.24
C LYS A 123 1.60 24.56 -2.54
N GLU A 124 2.23 25.55 -1.91
CA GLU A 124 1.57 26.68 -1.25
C GLU A 124 0.62 27.45 -2.19
N ASP A 125 0.96 27.55 -3.46
CA ASP A 125 0.14 28.18 -4.50
C ASP A 125 -0.98 27.29 -5.06
N GLY A 126 -1.16 26.07 -4.51
CA GLY A 126 -2.13 25.08 -4.95
C GLY A 126 -1.68 24.25 -6.17
N THR A 127 -0.48 24.43 -6.67
CA THR A 127 0.04 23.65 -7.80
C THR A 127 0.18 22.17 -7.41
N LYS A 128 -0.45 21.29 -8.18
CA LYS A 128 -0.44 19.84 -7.96
C LYS A 128 0.82 19.18 -8.54
N LYS A 129 1.42 18.28 -7.77
CA LYS A 129 2.59 17.51 -8.18
C LYS A 129 2.27 16.54 -9.33
N SER A 130 1.08 15.94 -9.31
CA SER A 130 0.58 15.11 -10.41
C SER A 130 0.57 15.88 -11.74
N GLN A 131 0.07 17.11 -11.74
CA GLN A 131 0.05 17.96 -12.93
C GLN A 131 1.45 18.32 -13.42
N LEU A 132 2.35 18.70 -12.51
CA LEU A 132 3.76 18.96 -12.85
C LEU A 132 4.45 17.71 -13.43
N SER A 133 4.11 16.54 -12.92
CA SER A 133 4.64 15.26 -13.40
C SER A 133 4.11 14.90 -14.80
N MET A 134 2.81 15.11 -15.06
CA MET A 134 2.21 14.94 -16.39
C MET A 134 2.79 15.89 -17.43
N ASP A 135 2.98 17.16 -17.05
CA ASP A 135 3.54 18.21 -17.91
C ASP A 135 5.07 18.05 -18.13
N GLY A 136 5.71 17.07 -17.50
CA GLY A 136 7.16 16.89 -17.56
C GLY A 136 7.97 17.95 -16.81
N LYS A 137 7.32 18.76 -15.97
CA LYS A 137 7.96 19.80 -15.14
C LYS A 137 8.45 19.25 -13.80
N TYR A 138 8.02 18.05 -13.41
CA TYR A 138 8.53 17.31 -12.29
C TYR A 138 9.01 15.93 -12.78
N VAL A 139 10.33 15.77 -12.82
CA VAL A 139 10.98 14.54 -13.31
C VAL A 139 11.80 13.95 -12.17
N MET A 140 11.49 12.71 -11.78
CA MET A 140 12.24 11.98 -10.75
C MET A 140 13.46 11.29 -11.32
N THR A 141 13.28 10.65 -12.49
CA THR A 141 14.34 9.92 -13.20
C THR A 141 14.11 10.05 -14.71
N GLU A 142 15.20 9.98 -15.48
CA GLU A 142 15.10 9.99 -16.95
C GLU A 142 14.45 8.71 -17.53
N LYS A 143 14.54 7.61 -16.79
CA LYS A 143 14.02 6.29 -17.17
C LYS A 143 13.26 5.70 -15.98
N GLY A 144 12.00 5.40 -16.18
CA GLY A 144 11.14 4.81 -15.18
C GLY A 144 9.76 5.47 -15.11
N PRO A 145 8.85 4.94 -14.29
CA PRO A 145 7.51 5.51 -14.18
C PRO A 145 7.57 6.92 -13.56
N LYS A 146 6.72 7.80 -14.08
CA LYS A 146 6.58 9.17 -13.58
C LYS A 146 5.90 9.18 -12.21
N TRP A 147 6.04 10.28 -11.47
CA TRP A 147 5.47 10.38 -10.13
C TRP A 147 3.94 10.10 -10.10
N HIS A 148 3.17 10.68 -11.01
CA HIS A 148 1.71 10.49 -11.06
C HIS A 148 1.33 9.03 -11.35
N GLU A 149 2.07 8.33 -12.20
CA GLU A 149 1.86 6.91 -12.51
C GLU A 149 2.10 6.03 -11.28
N GLN A 150 3.13 6.34 -10.49
CA GLN A 150 3.42 5.65 -9.24
C GLN A 150 2.35 5.93 -8.18
N ALA A 151 1.90 7.17 -8.06
CA ALA A 151 0.84 7.56 -7.14
C ALA A 151 -0.49 6.85 -7.47
N GLU A 152 -0.85 6.76 -8.75
CA GLU A 152 -2.02 6.02 -9.22
C GLU A 152 -1.92 4.52 -8.91
N ALA A 153 -0.74 3.90 -9.10
CA ALA A 153 -0.50 2.49 -8.78
C ALA A 153 -0.69 2.21 -7.28
N VAL A 154 -0.20 3.10 -6.43
CA VAL A 154 -0.36 3.01 -4.96
C VAL A 154 -1.82 3.13 -4.54
N VAL A 155 -2.54 4.10 -5.08
CA VAL A 155 -3.99 4.27 -4.85
C VAL A 155 -4.76 3.05 -5.32
N GLY A 156 -4.44 2.52 -6.51
CA GLY A 156 -5.04 1.30 -7.06
C GLY A 156 -4.84 0.08 -6.16
N TYR A 157 -3.64 -0.08 -5.61
CA TYR A 157 -3.33 -1.16 -4.64
C TYR A 157 -4.26 -1.10 -3.43
N VAL A 158 -4.41 0.07 -2.79
CA VAL A 158 -5.26 0.21 -1.59
C VAL A 158 -6.73 -0.03 -1.92
N LEU A 159 -7.23 0.43 -3.06
CA LEU A 159 -8.61 0.18 -3.49
C LEU A 159 -8.88 -1.30 -3.76
N GLU A 160 -7.92 -2.03 -4.32
CA GLU A 160 -8.02 -3.46 -4.60
C GLU A 160 -7.97 -4.30 -3.31
N HIS A 161 -7.03 -3.98 -2.41
CA HIS A 161 -6.77 -4.78 -1.20
C HIS A 161 -7.58 -4.30 0.02
N GLN A 162 -8.20 -3.11 -0.04
CA GLN A 162 -8.93 -2.49 1.08
C GLN A 162 -8.06 -2.37 2.35
N SER A 163 -6.74 -2.31 2.20
CA SER A 163 -5.74 -2.32 3.27
C SER A 163 -4.46 -1.62 2.82
N LEU A 164 -3.68 -1.15 3.80
CA LEU A 164 -2.30 -0.68 3.63
C LEU A 164 -1.26 -1.79 3.86
N ASP A 165 -1.70 -2.97 4.26
CA ASP A 165 -0.80 -4.07 4.59
C ASP A 165 0.02 -4.48 3.39
N GLY A 166 1.34 -4.59 3.61
CA GLY A 166 2.29 -4.93 2.56
C GLY A 166 2.58 -3.82 1.54
N LEU A 167 1.95 -2.63 1.68
CA LEU A 167 2.18 -1.52 0.75
C LEU A 167 3.59 -0.94 0.88
N VAL A 168 4.10 -0.81 2.10
CA VAL A 168 5.39 -0.18 2.38
C VAL A 168 6.23 -0.98 3.36
N ASN A 169 7.56 -0.90 3.20
CA ASN A 169 8.53 -1.35 4.19
C ASN A 169 8.68 -0.31 5.32
N GLU A 170 9.48 -0.62 6.36
CA GLU A 170 9.73 0.27 7.51
C GLU A 170 10.30 1.66 7.14
N LYS A 171 10.88 1.80 5.94
CA LYS A 171 11.44 3.07 5.43
C LYS A 171 10.44 3.86 4.58
N GLY A 172 9.21 3.34 4.37
CA GLY A 172 8.18 3.99 3.57
C GLY A 172 8.33 3.81 2.05
N TYR A 173 9.07 2.79 1.61
CA TYR A 173 9.21 2.42 0.20
C TYR A 173 8.48 1.10 -0.09
N THR A 174 7.95 0.96 -1.28
CA THR A 174 7.38 -0.29 -1.83
C THR A 174 8.44 -1.19 -2.39
#